data_5907e7ecc0865f8ee2d8c59cf5a24d7f
#
_entry.id   5907e7ecc0865f8ee2d8c59cf5a24d7f
#
_cell.length_a   1.000
_cell.length_b   1.000
_cell.length_c   1.000
_cell.angle_alpha   90.00
_cell.angle_beta   90.00
_cell.angle_gamma   90.00
#
_symmetry.space_group_name_H-M   'P 1'
#
loop_
_entity.id
_entity.type
_entity.pdbx_description
1 polymer ?
#
loop_
_entity_poly.entity_id
_entity_poly.type
_entity_poly.pdbx_seq_one_letter_code
_entity_poly.pdbx_strand_id
1 'polypeptide(L)'
;MNIVEIRDFCFAYPDCSSKVLDQVNLSIQEGTLNVICGRSGCGKSTLLRHLKSVLMPHGTASGEILYKGKRLREIDHRTQSQEIGFVMQNPDNQIVTDKVWHELSFGLESLGYDNATIRLRVAEMASYFGIHQWFYKGVEELSGGQKQLLNLAAIMAMHPSLLILDEPTSQLDPIAASDFLETVKKINRDIGTTVIITEHRLQDIVPYADKAFVMDKGNVFLEGSPREIGAALREQKHGMFLSMPVPMQIYGATDSRDTCPLTVSEGRQWLERYCREKNITEEKREKINVDFLTVVRE
;
A
#
# COMPACT_ATOMS: atom_id res chain seq x y z
N MET A 1 -10.00 -15.31 -7.72
CA MET A 1 -10.30 -14.64 -9.00
C MET A 1 -9.47 -13.37 -9.07
N ASN A 2 -9.02 -12.93 -10.28
CA ASN A 2 -8.32 -11.65 -10.37
C ASN A 2 -9.33 -10.51 -10.30
N ILE A 3 -9.13 -9.58 -9.37
CA ILE A 3 -9.96 -8.37 -9.27
C ILE A 3 -9.45 -7.28 -10.21
N VAL A 4 -8.12 -7.19 -10.41
CA VAL A 4 -7.47 -6.27 -11.36
C VAL A 4 -6.52 -7.06 -12.25
N GLU A 5 -6.57 -6.77 -13.55
CA GLU A 5 -5.57 -7.22 -14.50
C GLU A 5 -5.15 -6.02 -15.38
N ILE A 6 -3.86 -5.85 -15.55
CA ILE A 6 -3.29 -4.85 -16.44
C ILE A 6 -2.48 -5.59 -17.50
N ARG A 7 -2.72 -5.29 -18.79
CA ARG A 7 -2.10 -5.95 -19.92
C ARG A 7 -1.48 -4.93 -20.87
N ASP A 8 -0.17 -5.02 -21.03
CA ASP A 8 0.65 -4.20 -21.94
C ASP A 8 0.35 -2.69 -21.84
N PHE A 9 0.09 -2.22 -20.60
CA PHE A 9 -0.37 -0.86 -20.40
C PHE A 9 0.79 0.13 -20.48
N CYS A 10 0.61 1.12 -21.37
CA CYS A 10 1.54 2.23 -21.56
C CYS A 10 0.81 3.56 -21.34
N PHE A 11 1.54 4.54 -20.80
CA PHE A 11 1.02 5.90 -20.64
C PHE A 11 2.13 6.94 -20.78
N ALA A 12 1.81 8.04 -21.49
CA ALA A 12 2.63 9.23 -21.58
C ALA A 12 1.79 10.48 -21.28
N TYR A 13 2.35 11.42 -20.50
CA TYR A 13 1.75 12.74 -20.31
C TYR A 13 1.82 13.55 -21.59
N PRO A 14 0.92 14.56 -21.82
CA PRO A 14 1.04 15.48 -22.94
C PRO A 14 2.42 16.14 -22.94
N ASP A 15 2.92 16.40 -24.14
CA ASP A 15 4.22 17.08 -24.37
C ASP A 15 5.46 16.37 -23.78
N CYS A 16 5.30 15.15 -23.28
CA CYS A 16 6.42 14.31 -22.84
C CYS A 16 6.82 13.33 -23.96
N SER A 17 8.10 13.34 -24.33
CA SER A 17 8.67 12.41 -25.32
C SER A 17 8.86 10.98 -24.78
N SER A 18 8.86 10.81 -23.45
CA SER A 18 9.05 9.52 -22.79
C SER A 18 7.76 9.04 -22.15
N LYS A 19 7.52 7.73 -22.23
CA LYS A 19 6.44 7.08 -21.48
C LYS A 19 6.76 7.08 -19.99
N VAL A 20 5.75 7.37 -19.17
CA VAL A 20 5.82 7.23 -17.70
C VAL A 20 5.49 5.81 -17.27
N LEU A 21 4.62 5.13 -18.01
CA LEU A 21 4.35 3.70 -17.87
C LEU A 21 4.62 3.04 -19.21
N ASP A 22 5.39 1.96 -19.20
CA ASP A 22 5.77 1.24 -20.43
C ASP A 22 5.61 -0.26 -20.25
N GLN A 23 4.67 -0.85 -21.01
CA GLN A 23 4.33 -2.27 -21.02
C GLN A 23 4.09 -2.87 -19.63
N VAL A 24 3.36 -2.14 -18.77
CA VAL A 24 3.01 -2.63 -17.43
C VAL A 24 2.07 -3.82 -17.55
N ASN A 25 2.49 -4.93 -16.96
CA ASN A 25 1.70 -6.14 -16.82
C ASN A 25 1.66 -6.51 -15.33
N LEU A 26 0.46 -6.67 -14.77
CA LEU A 26 0.28 -7.17 -13.41
C LEU A 26 -1.11 -7.78 -13.20
N SER A 27 -1.22 -8.67 -12.23
CA SER A 27 -2.49 -9.26 -11.83
C SER A 27 -2.61 -9.28 -10.31
N ILE A 28 -3.79 -8.89 -9.80
CA ILE A 28 -4.11 -8.80 -8.38
C ILE A 28 -5.28 -9.71 -8.09
N GLN A 29 -5.11 -10.60 -7.12
CA GLN A 29 -6.14 -11.53 -6.69
C GLN A 29 -7.08 -10.83 -5.68
N GLU A 30 -8.34 -11.23 -5.71
CA GLU A 30 -9.34 -10.74 -4.77
C GLU A 30 -8.99 -11.16 -3.33
N GLY A 31 -9.21 -10.24 -2.37
CA GLY A 31 -8.96 -10.47 -0.94
C GLY A 31 -7.51 -10.35 -0.51
N THR A 32 -6.57 -10.09 -1.42
CA THR A 32 -5.14 -10.00 -1.09
C THR A 32 -4.69 -8.59 -0.76
N LEU A 33 -3.62 -8.47 0.06
CA LEU A 33 -2.90 -7.24 0.33
C LEU A 33 -1.65 -7.18 -0.57
N ASN A 34 -1.62 -6.17 -1.44
CA ASN A 34 -0.59 -6.00 -2.46
C ASN A 34 0.19 -4.71 -2.25
N VAL A 35 1.51 -4.81 -2.25
CA VAL A 35 2.41 -3.66 -2.12
C VAL A 35 3.08 -3.37 -3.46
N ILE A 36 2.96 -2.12 -3.93
CA ILE A 36 3.71 -1.64 -5.09
C ILE A 36 4.82 -0.74 -4.58
N CYS A 37 6.07 -1.14 -4.75
CA CYS A 37 7.24 -0.39 -4.34
C CYS A 37 8.13 0.00 -5.52
N GLY A 38 9.00 0.97 -5.31
CA GLY A 38 9.88 1.50 -6.36
C GLY A 38 10.35 2.91 -6.01
N ARG A 39 11.38 3.38 -6.70
CA ARG A 39 11.93 4.72 -6.48
C ARG A 39 10.88 5.81 -6.74
N SER A 40 11.06 6.98 -6.12
CA SER A 40 10.22 8.15 -6.42
C SER A 40 10.31 8.47 -7.91
N GLY A 41 9.16 8.82 -8.52
CA GLY A 41 9.07 9.14 -9.94
C GLY A 41 9.03 7.93 -10.89
N CYS A 42 9.05 6.67 -10.42
CA CYS A 42 8.99 5.49 -11.30
C CYS A 42 7.60 5.16 -11.87
N GLY A 43 6.56 5.97 -11.56
CA GLY A 43 5.23 5.83 -12.15
C GLY A 43 4.16 5.20 -11.23
N LYS A 44 4.44 4.91 -9.94
CA LYS A 44 3.49 4.27 -9.00
C LYS A 44 2.14 5.00 -8.92
N SER A 45 2.15 6.28 -8.54
CA SER A 45 0.91 7.08 -8.42
C SER A 45 0.18 7.22 -9.75
N THR A 46 0.91 7.32 -10.86
CA THR A 46 0.32 7.34 -12.21
C THR A 46 -0.40 6.02 -12.48
N LEU A 47 0.22 4.88 -12.16
CA LEU A 47 -0.39 3.57 -12.32
C LEU A 47 -1.66 3.44 -11.46
N LEU A 48 -1.59 3.79 -10.17
CA LEU A 48 -2.73 3.70 -9.26
C LEU A 48 -3.91 4.55 -9.73
N ARG A 49 -3.66 5.78 -10.19
CA ARG A 49 -4.73 6.66 -10.71
C ARG A 49 -5.44 6.09 -11.93
N HIS A 50 -4.76 5.29 -12.76
CA HIS A 50 -5.40 4.63 -13.90
C HIS A 50 -6.35 3.49 -13.49
N LEU A 51 -6.32 3.04 -12.23
CA LEU A 51 -7.26 2.04 -11.71
C LEU A 51 -8.63 2.63 -11.33
N LYS A 52 -8.81 3.96 -11.41
CA LYS A 52 -10.09 4.63 -11.17
C LYS A 52 -10.31 5.71 -12.23
N SER A 53 -11.31 5.54 -13.10
CA SER A 53 -11.48 6.36 -14.31
C SER A 53 -11.54 7.86 -14.05
N VAL A 54 -12.16 8.29 -12.92
CA VAL A 54 -12.27 9.71 -12.55
C VAL A 54 -10.94 10.34 -12.10
N LEU A 55 -9.93 9.53 -11.81
CA LEU A 55 -8.60 9.98 -11.39
C LEU A 55 -7.56 9.84 -12.49
N MET A 56 -7.94 9.29 -13.65
CA MET A 56 -7.00 9.09 -14.75
C MET A 56 -6.39 10.42 -15.20
N PRO A 57 -5.06 10.53 -15.24
CA PRO A 57 -4.41 11.72 -15.75
C PRO A 57 -4.65 11.86 -17.25
N HIS A 58 -4.66 13.10 -17.72
CA HIS A 58 -4.74 13.39 -19.15
C HIS A 58 -3.45 12.99 -19.86
N GLY A 59 -3.55 12.31 -21.00
CA GLY A 59 -2.41 11.83 -21.77
C GLY A 59 -2.78 10.75 -22.77
N THR A 60 -1.76 10.15 -23.38
CA THR A 60 -1.93 9.05 -24.34
C THR A 60 -1.73 7.73 -23.64
N ALA A 61 -2.75 6.88 -23.65
CA ALA A 61 -2.72 5.55 -23.06
C ALA A 61 -2.97 4.46 -24.11
N SER A 62 -2.31 3.31 -23.96
CA SER A 62 -2.55 2.10 -24.75
C SER A 62 -2.48 0.87 -23.84
N GLY A 63 -2.98 -0.29 -24.31
CA GLY A 63 -3.13 -1.49 -23.51
C GLY A 63 -4.48 -1.55 -22.79
N GLU A 64 -4.63 -2.47 -21.86
CA GLU A 64 -5.90 -2.75 -21.22
C GLU A 64 -5.78 -2.79 -19.68
N ILE A 65 -6.80 -2.27 -19.02
CA ILE A 65 -7.02 -2.45 -17.57
C ILE A 65 -8.39 -3.10 -17.40
N LEU A 66 -8.39 -4.24 -16.75
CA LEU A 66 -9.60 -5.01 -16.46
C LEU A 66 -9.87 -4.98 -14.95
N TYR A 67 -11.11 -4.76 -14.57
CA TYR A 67 -11.62 -4.88 -13.22
C TYR A 67 -12.70 -5.97 -13.20
N LYS A 68 -12.52 -7.01 -12.38
CA LYS A 68 -13.40 -8.20 -12.34
C LYS A 68 -13.69 -8.77 -13.75
N GLY A 69 -12.66 -8.80 -14.61
CA GLY A 69 -12.72 -9.33 -15.97
C GLY A 69 -13.38 -8.44 -17.01
N LYS A 70 -13.88 -7.24 -16.64
CA LYS A 70 -14.45 -6.25 -17.57
C LYS A 70 -13.46 -5.10 -17.78
N ARG A 71 -13.44 -4.51 -18.99
CA ARG A 71 -12.64 -3.31 -19.23
C ARG A 71 -13.06 -2.17 -18.29
N LEU A 72 -12.14 -1.59 -17.56
CA LEU A 72 -12.44 -0.55 -16.57
C LEU A 72 -13.22 0.63 -17.17
N ARG A 73 -12.95 0.98 -18.44
CA ARG A 73 -13.64 2.05 -19.18
C ARG A 73 -15.10 1.76 -19.49
N GLU A 74 -15.51 0.49 -19.46
CA GLU A 74 -16.88 0.05 -19.75
C GLU A 74 -17.72 -0.03 -18.46
N ILE A 75 -17.10 0.12 -17.29
CA ILE A 75 -17.79 0.12 -16.00
C ILE A 75 -18.26 1.54 -15.72
N ASP A 76 -19.53 1.68 -15.38
CA ASP A 76 -20.12 2.98 -15.07
C ASP A 76 -19.47 3.64 -13.84
N HIS A 77 -19.49 4.97 -13.81
CA HIS A 77 -18.84 5.74 -12.76
C HIS A 77 -19.40 5.47 -11.36
N ARG A 78 -20.70 5.18 -11.25
CA ARG A 78 -21.35 4.87 -9.97
C ARG A 78 -20.78 3.58 -9.39
N THR A 79 -20.73 2.51 -10.18
CA THR A 79 -20.13 1.23 -9.80
C THR A 79 -18.67 1.40 -9.42
N GLN A 80 -17.87 2.12 -10.22
CA GLN A 80 -16.47 2.39 -9.88
C GLN A 80 -16.33 3.20 -8.58
N SER A 81 -17.21 4.17 -8.33
CA SER A 81 -17.18 4.99 -7.11
C SER A 81 -17.48 4.17 -5.87
N GLN A 82 -18.38 3.22 -5.97
CA GLN A 82 -18.76 2.31 -4.88
C GLN A 82 -17.72 1.22 -4.65
N GLU A 83 -17.28 0.54 -5.71
CA GLU A 83 -16.47 -0.68 -5.60
C GLU A 83 -14.97 -0.42 -5.51
N ILE A 84 -14.47 0.73 -5.98
CA ILE A 84 -13.06 1.09 -5.99
C ILE A 84 -12.85 2.29 -5.09
N GLY A 85 -12.40 2.05 -3.86
CA GLY A 85 -11.96 3.08 -2.93
C GLY A 85 -10.56 3.60 -3.27
N PHE A 86 -10.32 4.90 -3.13
CA PHE A 86 -9.01 5.50 -3.35
C PHE A 86 -8.68 6.47 -2.22
N VAL A 87 -7.58 6.25 -1.51
CA VAL A 87 -7.04 7.13 -0.47
C VAL A 87 -5.83 7.87 -1.04
N MET A 88 -5.90 9.20 -1.03
CA MET A 88 -4.83 10.07 -1.53
C MET A 88 -3.73 10.28 -0.50
N GLN A 89 -2.55 10.68 -0.98
CA GLN A 89 -1.39 11.01 -0.17
C GLN A 89 -1.65 12.15 0.83
N ASN A 90 -2.36 13.20 0.39
CA ASN A 90 -2.72 14.34 1.24
C ASN A 90 -4.20 14.26 1.63
N PRO A 91 -4.53 14.07 2.93
CA PRO A 91 -5.92 13.98 3.37
C PRO A 91 -6.72 15.26 3.13
N ASP A 92 -6.13 16.43 3.22
CA ASP A 92 -6.83 17.71 3.03
C ASP A 92 -7.35 17.89 1.59
N ASN A 93 -6.74 17.22 0.62
CA ASN A 93 -7.19 17.24 -0.78
C ASN A 93 -8.41 16.33 -1.05
N GLN A 94 -8.79 15.51 -0.09
CA GLN A 94 -9.85 14.52 -0.24
C GLN A 94 -11.09 14.82 0.59
N ILE A 95 -10.92 15.43 1.76
CA ILE A 95 -12.03 15.83 2.64
C ILE A 95 -12.82 16.98 1.99
N VAL A 96 -14.14 16.82 1.94
CA VAL A 96 -15.05 17.74 1.25
C VAL A 96 -15.94 18.51 2.23
N THR A 97 -16.25 17.92 3.40
CA THR A 97 -17.18 18.48 4.36
C THR A 97 -16.47 19.11 5.57
N ASP A 98 -17.21 19.89 6.35
CA ASP A 98 -16.71 20.58 7.55
C ASP A 98 -16.83 19.76 8.84
N LYS A 99 -17.63 18.68 8.83
CA LYS A 99 -17.92 17.84 9.99
C LYS A 99 -17.58 16.38 9.74
N VAL A 100 -17.04 15.73 10.76
CA VAL A 100 -16.63 14.32 10.72
C VAL A 100 -17.79 13.39 10.33
N TRP A 101 -18.97 13.52 10.99
CA TRP A 101 -20.12 12.68 10.69
C TRP A 101 -20.64 12.87 9.27
N HIS A 102 -20.53 14.09 8.74
CA HIS A 102 -20.97 14.41 7.38
C HIS A 102 -19.98 13.84 6.35
N GLU A 103 -18.68 13.92 6.61
CA GLU A 103 -17.69 13.28 5.75
C GLU A 103 -17.89 11.77 5.64
N LEU A 104 -18.22 11.09 6.75
CA LEU A 104 -18.55 9.66 6.75
C LEU A 104 -19.80 9.33 5.93
N SER A 105 -20.79 10.23 5.86
CA SER A 105 -22.03 10.02 5.12
C SER A 105 -21.95 10.47 3.66
N PHE A 106 -21.08 11.40 3.33
CA PHE A 106 -21.05 12.10 2.04
C PHE A 106 -21.02 11.16 0.82
N GLY A 107 -20.16 10.13 0.85
CA GLY A 107 -20.07 9.15 -0.23
C GLY A 107 -21.36 8.34 -0.42
N LEU A 108 -22.00 7.97 0.69
CA LEU A 108 -23.26 7.23 0.68
C LEU A 108 -24.44 8.08 0.17
N GLU A 109 -24.49 9.35 0.58
CA GLU A 109 -25.48 10.32 0.11
C GLU A 109 -25.32 10.56 -1.40
N SER A 110 -24.11 10.74 -1.86
CA SER A 110 -23.78 10.91 -3.29
C SER A 110 -24.16 9.69 -4.13
N LEU A 111 -24.10 8.50 -3.56
CA LEU A 111 -24.56 7.25 -4.17
C LEU A 111 -26.07 7.04 -4.05
N GLY A 112 -26.80 7.94 -3.36
CA GLY A 112 -28.27 7.90 -3.24
C GLY A 112 -28.79 6.77 -2.35
N TYR A 113 -28.04 6.38 -1.31
CA TYR A 113 -28.53 5.44 -0.31
C TYR A 113 -29.64 6.09 0.56
N ASP A 114 -30.53 5.28 1.09
CA ASP A 114 -31.57 5.75 2.02
C ASP A 114 -30.98 6.08 3.40
N ASN A 115 -31.66 6.96 4.13
CA ASN A 115 -31.21 7.45 5.43
C ASN A 115 -30.97 6.34 6.49
N ALA A 116 -31.73 5.24 6.44
CA ALA A 116 -31.56 4.15 7.39
C ALA A 116 -30.25 3.42 7.13
N THR A 117 -29.97 3.11 5.86
CA THR A 117 -28.68 2.50 5.41
C THR A 117 -27.51 3.42 5.71
N ILE A 118 -27.61 4.74 5.44
CA ILE A 118 -26.54 5.70 5.73
C ILE A 118 -26.22 5.69 7.22
N ARG A 119 -27.24 5.84 8.10
CA ARG A 119 -27.03 5.83 9.54
C ARG A 119 -26.37 4.55 10.05
N LEU A 120 -26.81 3.39 9.55
CA LEU A 120 -26.22 2.11 9.91
C LEU A 120 -24.75 2.04 9.54
N ARG A 121 -24.39 2.29 8.28
CA ARG A 121 -23.02 2.20 7.79
C ARG A 121 -22.08 3.22 8.44
N VAL A 122 -22.56 4.45 8.66
CA VAL A 122 -21.80 5.49 9.37
C VAL A 122 -21.55 5.05 10.81
N ALA A 123 -22.53 4.49 11.52
CA ALA A 123 -22.35 3.99 12.88
C ALA A 123 -21.38 2.80 12.95
N GLU A 124 -21.47 1.87 12.00
CA GLU A 124 -20.55 0.74 11.86
C GLU A 124 -19.10 1.23 11.68
N MET A 125 -18.86 2.14 10.75
CA MET A 125 -17.53 2.68 10.48
C MET A 125 -17.03 3.53 11.64
N ALA A 126 -17.86 4.38 12.24
CA ALA A 126 -17.49 5.16 13.42
C ALA A 126 -17.05 4.25 14.59
N SER A 127 -17.71 3.11 14.77
CA SER A 127 -17.34 2.10 15.76
C SER A 127 -16.06 1.35 15.38
N TYR A 128 -15.97 0.86 14.15
CA TYR A 128 -14.83 0.07 13.68
C TYR A 128 -13.50 0.85 13.74
N PHE A 129 -13.54 2.15 13.36
CA PHE A 129 -12.38 3.03 13.36
C PHE A 129 -12.18 3.82 14.66
N GLY A 130 -13.04 3.63 15.69
CA GLY A 130 -12.94 4.34 16.97
C GLY A 130 -13.20 5.85 16.88
N ILE A 131 -14.00 6.29 15.90
CA ILE A 131 -14.25 7.71 15.59
C ILE A 131 -15.24 8.36 16.57
N HIS A 132 -15.94 7.58 17.39
CA HIS A 132 -17.04 8.05 18.27
C HIS A 132 -16.66 9.21 19.19
N GLN A 133 -15.40 9.32 19.64
CA GLN A 133 -14.96 10.40 20.53
C GLN A 133 -14.90 11.78 19.84
N TRP A 134 -14.72 11.81 18.54
CA TRP A 134 -14.59 13.02 17.73
C TRP A 134 -15.60 13.10 16.57
N PHE A 135 -16.65 12.28 16.64
CA PHE A 135 -17.70 12.16 15.63
C PHE A 135 -18.39 13.49 15.28
N TYR A 136 -18.61 14.36 16.28
CA TYR A 136 -19.27 15.66 16.11
C TYR A 136 -18.32 16.84 15.90
N LYS A 137 -17.01 16.60 15.91
CA LYS A 137 -16.00 17.65 15.72
C LYS A 137 -16.01 18.21 14.30
N GLY A 138 -15.44 19.42 14.17
CA GLY A 138 -15.02 19.98 12.89
C GLY A 138 -13.82 19.21 12.35
N VAL A 139 -13.74 19.07 11.03
CA VAL A 139 -12.59 18.41 10.39
C VAL A 139 -11.28 19.17 10.64
N GLU A 140 -11.35 20.49 10.75
CA GLU A 140 -10.22 21.35 11.06
C GLU A 140 -9.62 21.15 12.46
N GLU A 141 -10.40 20.57 13.39
CA GLU A 141 -9.95 20.22 14.74
C GLU A 141 -9.14 18.91 14.80
N LEU A 142 -9.05 18.18 13.68
CA LEU A 142 -8.41 16.87 13.61
C LEU A 142 -6.91 16.97 13.34
N SER A 143 -6.14 16.08 13.96
CA SER A 143 -4.75 15.85 13.56
C SER A 143 -4.65 15.25 12.15
N GLY A 144 -3.47 15.32 11.51
CA GLY A 144 -3.24 14.72 10.19
C GLY A 144 -3.56 13.21 10.17
N GLY A 145 -3.18 12.47 11.21
CA GLY A 145 -3.51 11.05 11.33
C GLY A 145 -5.02 10.79 11.47
N GLN A 146 -5.74 11.63 12.22
CA GLN A 146 -7.20 11.53 12.34
C GLN A 146 -7.90 11.87 11.01
N LYS A 147 -7.42 12.87 10.26
CA LYS A 147 -7.94 13.20 8.93
C LYS A 147 -7.74 12.04 7.95
N GLN A 148 -6.56 11.41 7.96
CA GLN A 148 -6.29 10.26 7.09
C GLN A 148 -7.15 9.05 7.46
N LEU A 149 -7.36 8.82 8.77
CA LEU A 149 -8.26 7.77 9.25
C LEU A 149 -9.71 8.06 8.89
N LEU A 150 -10.15 9.33 8.93
CA LEU A 150 -11.48 9.75 8.50
C LEU A 150 -11.69 9.47 7.00
N ASN A 151 -10.73 9.82 6.14
CA ASN A 151 -10.79 9.51 4.71
C ASN A 151 -10.94 8.01 4.46
N LEU A 152 -10.14 7.21 5.15
CA LEU A 152 -10.23 5.76 5.04
C LEU A 152 -11.61 5.24 5.49
N ALA A 153 -12.12 5.73 6.62
CA ALA A 153 -13.42 5.35 7.16
C ALA A 153 -14.59 5.76 6.22
N ALA A 154 -14.54 6.96 5.64
CA ALA A 154 -15.53 7.46 4.68
C ALA A 154 -15.58 6.59 3.42
N ILE A 155 -14.41 6.17 2.91
CA ILE A 155 -14.33 5.24 1.78
C ILE A 155 -14.86 3.86 2.18
N MET A 156 -14.47 3.34 3.33
CA MET A 156 -14.90 2.01 3.79
C MET A 156 -16.41 1.95 4.08
N ALA A 157 -17.07 3.09 4.38
CA ALA A 157 -18.52 3.16 4.51
C ALA A 157 -19.27 2.74 3.23
N MET A 158 -18.65 2.89 2.07
CA MET A 158 -19.19 2.42 0.78
C MET A 158 -19.03 0.93 0.55
N HIS A 159 -18.28 0.21 1.41
CA HIS A 159 -17.93 -1.21 1.30
C HIS A 159 -17.25 -1.57 -0.03
N PRO A 160 -16.12 -0.94 -0.35
CA PRO A 160 -15.43 -1.21 -1.62
C PRO A 160 -14.85 -2.62 -1.64
N SER A 161 -14.86 -3.25 -2.83
CA SER A 161 -14.16 -4.52 -3.06
C SER A 161 -12.65 -4.34 -3.24
N LEU A 162 -12.25 -3.15 -3.72
CA LEU A 162 -10.85 -2.76 -3.94
C LEU A 162 -10.55 -1.44 -3.23
N LEU A 163 -9.53 -1.42 -2.41
CA LEU A 163 -9.00 -0.24 -1.73
C LEU A 163 -7.61 0.07 -2.26
N ILE A 164 -7.44 1.25 -2.83
CA ILE A 164 -6.18 1.75 -3.36
C ILE A 164 -5.67 2.85 -2.45
N LEU A 165 -4.41 2.77 -2.02
CA LEU A 165 -3.78 3.75 -1.12
C LEU A 165 -2.47 4.23 -1.75
N ASP A 166 -2.42 5.52 -2.09
CA ASP A 166 -1.25 6.15 -2.70
C ASP A 166 -0.43 6.89 -1.65
N GLU A 167 0.63 6.26 -1.13
CA GLU A 167 1.53 6.76 -0.09
C GLU A 167 0.80 7.38 1.12
N PRO A 168 -0.18 6.67 1.73
CA PRO A 168 -1.13 7.25 2.69
C PRO A 168 -0.48 7.71 3.99
N THR A 169 0.73 7.25 4.31
CA THR A 169 1.42 7.60 5.55
C THR A 169 2.50 8.68 5.40
N SER A 170 2.70 9.19 4.19
CA SER A 170 3.81 10.11 3.87
C SER A 170 3.81 11.41 4.67
N GLN A 171 2.64 11.87 5.14
CA GLN A 171 2.47 13.09 5.91
C GLN A 171 2.21 12.84 7.40
N LEU A 172 2.28 11.58 7.84
CA LEU A 172 1.99 11.18 9.21
C LEU A 172 3.29 11.07 10.03
N ASP A 173 3.17 11.36 11.33
CA ASP A 173 4.21 11.00 12.28
C ASP A 173 4.38 9.47 12.36
N PRO A 174 5.51 8.96 12.89
CA PRO A 174 5.78 7.52 12.91
C PRO A 174 4.74 6.67 13.63
N ILE A 175 4.12 7.20 14.70
CA ILE A 175 3.12 6.47 15.48
C ILE A 175 1.81 6.39 14.70
N ALA A 176 1.30 7.53 14.24
CA ALA A 176 0.09 7.59 13.43
C ALA A 176 0.22 6.77 12.13
N ALA A 177 1.40 6.75 11.50
CA ALA A 177 1.67 5.93 10.33
C ALA A 177 1.56 4.43 10.62
N SER A 178 2.15 3.99 11.73
CA SER A 178 2.07 2.58 12.16
C SER A 178 0.62 2.16 12.46
N ASP A 179 -0.12 2.97 13.22
CA ASP A 179 -1.52 2.72 13.55
C ASP A 179 -2.41 2.68 12.31
N PHE A 180 -2.15 3.56 11.35
CA PHE A 180 -2.86 3.58 10.06
C PHE A 180 -2.61 2.27 9.28
N LEU A 181 -1.36 1.84 9.14
CA LEU A 181 -1.02 0.59 8.43
C LEU A 181 -1.58 -0.64 9.14
N GLU A 182 -1.60 -0.68 10.48
CA GLU A 182 -2.28 -1.75 11.24
C GLU A 182 -3.78 -1.78 10.92
N THR A 183 -4.41 -0.61 10.81
CA THR A 183 -5.82 -0.51 10.43
C THR A 183 -6.06 -1.04 9.01
N VAL A 184 -5.18 -0.72 8.05
CA VAL A 184 -5.27 -1.25 6.68
C VAL A 184 -5.14 -2.78 6.65
N LYS A 185 -4.19 -3.35 7.40
CA LYS A 185 -4.04 -4.81 7.54
C LYS A 185 -5.29 -5.45 8.14
N LYS A 186 -5.88 -4.81 9.16
CA LYS A 186 -7.11 -5.27 9.79
C LYS A 186 -8.28 -5.27 8.80
N ILE A 187 -8.43 -4.22 7.98
CA ILE A 187 -9.45 -4.16 6.92
C ILE A 187 -9.31 -5.34 5.96
N ASN A 188 -8.10 -5.59 5.45
CA ASN A 188 -7.88 -6.70 4.54
C ASN A 188 -8.21 -8.05 5.19
N ARG A 189 -7.72 -8.30 6.41
CA ARG A 189 -7.89 -9.57 7.11
C ARG A 189 -9.33 -9.81 7.57
N ASP A 190 -9.99 -8.80 8.16
CA ASP A 190 -11.27 -8.97 8.86
C ASP A 190 -12.47 -8.76 7.91
N ILE A 191 -12.34 -7.86 6.92
CA ILE A 191 -13.40 -7.53 5.94
C ILE A 191 -13.17 -8.28 4.61
N GLY A 192 -11.93 -8.66 4.30
CA GLY A 192 -11.59 -9.31 3.04
C GLY A 192 -11.46 -8.34 1.85
N THR A 193 -11.42 -7.04 2.09
CA THR A 193 -11.22 -6.04 1.05
C THR A 193 -9.84 -6.21 0.40
N THR A 194 -9.79 -6.25 -0.92
CA THR A 194 -8.52 -6.26 -1.65
C THR A 194 -7.82 -4.93 -1.48
N VAL A 195 -6.53 -4.95 -1.14
CA VAL A 195 -5.75 -3.74 -0.92
C VAL A 195 -4.60 -3.66 -1.92
N ILE A 196 -4.44 -2.47 -2.53
CA ILE A 196 -3.24 -2.08 -3.26
C ILE A 196 -2.67 -0.85 -2.55
N ILE A 197 -1.44 -0.93 -2.08
CA ILE A 197 -0.79 0.17 -1.37
C ILE A 197 0.58 0.48 -1.94
N THR A 198 0.87 1.77 -2.13
CA THR A 198 2.24 2.26 -2.31
C THR A 198 2.73 2.86 -1.02
N GLU A 199 3.95 2.54 -0.61
CA GLU A 199 4.54 3.04 0.62
C GLU A 199 6.05 3.19 0.52
N HIS A 200 6.60 4.13 1.30
CA HIS A 200 8.03 4.25 1.53
C HIS A 200 8.50 3.46 2.77
N ARG A 201 7.60 3.25 3.72
CA ARG A 201 7.85 2.47 4.95
C ARG A 201 7.63 0.97 4.70
N LEU A 202 8.44 0.40 3.83
CA LEU A 202 8.28 -1.00 3.39
C LEU A 202 8.41 -2.00 4.55
N GLN A 203 9.19 -1.67 5.58
CA GLN A 203 9.35 -2.48 6.78
C GLN A 203 8.04 -2.73 7.54
N ASP A 204 7.07 -1.81 7.46
CA ASP A 204 5.83 -1.87 8.22
C ASP A 204 4.70 -2.57 7.47
N ILE A 205 4.82 -2.75 6.16
CA ILE A 205 3.76 -3.32 5.31
C ILE A 205 4.18 -4.57 4.54
N VAL A 206 5.40 -4.62 3.98
CA VAL A 206 5.89 -5.75 3.17
C VAL A 206 5.80 -7.09 3.89
N PRO A 207 6.10 -7.22 5.21
CA PRO A 207 5.99 -8.50 5.92
C PRO A 207 4.58 -9.10 5.92
N TYR A 208 3.56 -8.29 5.68
CA TYR A 208 2.15 -8.68 5.72
C TYR A 208 1.50 -8.76 4.33
N ALA A 209 2.25 -8.39 3.29
CA ALA A 209 1.75 -8.45 1.93
C ALA A 209 1.69 -9.90 1.42
N ASP A 210 0.63 -10.22 0.71
CA ASP A 210 0.52 -11.48 -0.02
C ASP A 210 1.40 -11.44 -1.27
N LYS A 211 1.45 -10.28 -1.94
CA LYS A 211 2.23 -10.07 -3.15
C LYS A 211 2.86 -8.67 -3.15
N ALA A 212 4.08 -8.59 -3.63
CA ALA A 212 4.77 -7.32 -3.85
C ALA A 212 5.16 -7.17 -5.33
N PHE A 213 5.10 -5.94 -5.81
CA PHE A 213 5.47 -5.54 -7.17
C PHE A 213 6.55 -4.47 -7.07
N VAL A 214 7.66 -4.66 -7.76
CA VAL A 214 8.72 -3.67 -7.80
C VAL A 214 8.70 -2.96 -9.13
N MET A 215 8.48 -1.65 -9.09
CA MET A 215 8.50 -0.80 -10.28
C MET A 215 9.83 -0.08 -10.43
N ASP A 216 10.35 -0.09 -11.64
CA ASP A 216 11.48 0.76 -12.05
C ASP A 216 11.24 1.29 -13.47
N LYS A 217 11.56 2.57 -13.71
CA LYS A 217 11.46 3.23 -15.02
C LYS A 217 10.15 2.99 -15.76
N GLY A 218 9.03 3.01 -15.02
CA GLY A 218 7.70 2.89 -15.64
C GLY A 218 7.21 1.46 -15.88
N ASN A 219 7.97 0.45 -15.48
CA ASN A 219 7.59 -0.95 -15.64
C ASN A 219 7.62 -1.72 -14.32
N VAL A 220 6.84 -2.79 -14.22
CA VAL A 220 6.93 -3.79 -13.15
C VAL A 220 7.96 -4.83 -13.59
N PHE A 221 9.15 -4.80 -12.98
CA PHE A 221 10.23 -5.69 -13.37
C PHE A 221 10.36 -6.93 -12.47
N LEU A 222 9.79 -6.88 -11.24
CA LEU A 222 9.68 -8.02 -10.34
C LEU A 222 8.28 -8.08 -9.72
N GLU A 223 7.75 -9.28 -9.61
CA GLU A 223 6.53 -9.58 -8.87
C GLU A 223 6.65 -10.93 -8.16
N GLY A 224 6.05 -11.06 -6.99
CA GLY A 224 6.09 -12.30 -6.21
C GLY A 224 5.75 -12.06 -4.75
N SER A 225 5.90 -13.10 -3.94
CA SER A 225 5.83 -12.96 -2.48
C SER A 225 6.95 -12.06 -1.97
N PRO A 226 6.80 -11.42 -0.80
CA PRO A 226 7.86 -10.61 -0.20
C PRO A 226 9.22 -11.31 -0.12
N ARG A 227 9.24 -12.63 0.14
CA ARG A 227 10.48 -13.41 0.24
C ARG A 227 11.15 -13.58 -1.12
N GLU A 228 10.38 -13.87 -2.17
CA GLU A 228 10.89 -13.99 -3.54
C GLU A 228 11.44 -12.66 -4.03
N ILE A 229 10.73 -11.55 -3.77
CA ILE A 229 11.19 -10.19 -4.11
C ILE A 229 12.50 -9.87 -3.41
N GLY A 230 12.60 -10.14 -2.10
CA GLY A 230 13.84 -9.92 -1.35
C GLY A 230 15.02 -10.73 -1.90
N ALA A 231 14.81 -11.99 -2.24
CA ALA A 231 15.83 -12.83 -2.84
C ALA A 231 16.29 -12.30 -4.22
N ALA A 232 15.32 -11.95 -5.09
CA ALA A 232 15.62 -11.43 -6.43
C ALA A 232 16.33 -10.08 -6.40
N LEU A 233 15.91 -9.16 -5.52
CA LEU A 233 16.55 -7.84 -5.35
C LEU A 233 17.99 -7.99 -4.83
N ARG A 234 18.24 -8.94 -3.92
CA ARG A 234 19.57 -9.26 -3.43
C ARG A 234 20.48 -9.81 -4.54
N GLU A 235 20.01 -10.82 -5.28
CA GLU A 235 20.76 -11.46 -6.36
C GLU A 235 21.14 -10.44 -7.45
N GLN A 236 20.22 -9.56 -7.81
CA GLN A 236 20.43 -8.49 -8.79
C GLN A 236 21.21 -7.29 -8.24
N LYS A 237 21.58 -7.29 -6.94
CA LYS A 237 22.21 -6.15 -6.25
C LYS A 237 21.47 -4.84 -6.47
N HIS A 238 20.14 -4.91 -6.51
CA HIS A 238 19.30 -3.77 -6.79
C HIS A 238 19.16 -2.86 -5.57
N GLY A 239 19.28 -1.53 -5.75
CA GLY A 239 19.27 -0.56 -4.65
C GLY A 239 18.03 -0.57 -3.77
N MET A 240 16.88 -1.06 -4.27
CA MET A 240 15.65 -1.25 -3.49
C MET A 240 15.79 -2.30 -2.39
N PHE A 241 16.79 -3.20 -2.44
CA PHE A 241 17.03 -4.16 -1.37
C PHE A 241 17.29 -3.48 -0.02
N LEU A 242 17.95 -2.32 -0.03
CA LEU A 242 18.19 -1.52 1.18
C LEU A 242 16.94 -0.86 1.78
N SER A 243 15.83 -0.86 1.05
CA SER A 243 14.53 -0.38 1.55
C SER A 243 13.65 -1.52 2.09
N MET A 244 14.07 -2.78 1.93
CA MET A 244 13.34 -3.94 2.44
C MET A 244 13.42 -4.03 3.98
N PRO A 245 12.58 -4.84 4.64
CA PRO A 245 12.63 -5.04 6.08
C PRO A 245 14.03 -5.39 6.59
N VAL A 246 14.44 -4.79 7.70
CA VAL A 246 15.77 -4.99 8.30
C VAL A 246 16.17 -6.46 8.48
N PRO A 247 15.27 -7.38 8.93
CA PRO A 247 15.61 -8.80 9.00
C PRO A 247 16.03 -9.40 7.66
N MET A 248 15.40 -8.96 6.55
CA MET A 248 15.80 -9.39 5.20
C MET A 248 17.17 -8.85 4.81
N GLN A 249 17.48 -7.59 5.17
CA GLN A 249 18.78 -6.99 4.88
C GLN A 249 19.90 -7.73 5.63
N ILE A 250 19.70 -8.01 6.94
CA ILE A 250 20.67 -8.78 7.75
C ILE A 250 20.85 -10.19 7.16
N TYR A 251 19.75 -10.87 6.84
CA TYR A 251 19.80 -12.18 6.16
C TYR A 251 20.60 -12.09 4.85
N GLY A 252 20.34 -11.05 4.07
CA GLY A 252 21.02 -10.79 2.80
C GLY A 252 22.53 -10.59 2.92
N ALA A 253 23.03 -10.14 4.06
CA ALA A 253 24.46 -9.97 4.32
C ALA A 253 25.18 -11.28 4.74
N THR A 254 24.45 -12.40 4.86
CA THR A 254 24.98 -13.70 5.27
C THR A 254 25.02 -14.68 4.10
N ASP A 255 25.70 -15.83 4.31
CA ASP A 255 25.71 -16.97 3.41
C ASP A 255 24.60 -17.98 3.69
N SER A 256 23.60 -17.62 4.53
CA SER A 256 22.48 -18.49 4.88
C SER A 256 21.66 -18.87 3.66
N ARG A 257 21.20 -20.12 3.65
CA ARG A 257 20.26 -20.68 2.67
C ARG A 257 18.89 -21.00 3.27
N ASP A 258 18.68 -20.61 4.53
CA ASP A 258 17.39 -20.77 5.21
C ASP A 258 16.31 -19.89 4.59
N THR A 259 15.08 -20.04 5.10
CA THR A 259 13.99 -19.14 4.75
C THR A 259 14.29 -17.72 5.20
N CYS A 260 14.24 -16.76 4.27
CA CYS A 260 14.47 -15.34 4.53
C CYS A 260 13.46 -14.81 5.56
N PRO A 261 13.87 -14.23 6.69
CA PRO A 261 12.96 -13.67 7.68
C PRO A 261 12.36 -12.35 7.19
N LEU A 262 11.07 -12.13 7.44
CA LEU A 262 10.36 -10.90 7.10
C LEU A 262 10.18 -9.99 8.31
N THR A 263 9.88 -10.57 9.48
CA THR A 263 9.61 -9.84 10.72
C THR A 263 10.80 -9.87 11.67
N VAL A 264 10.83 -8.93 12.62
CA VAL A 264 11.86 -8.90 13.67
C VAL A 264 11.85 -10.19 14.49
N SER A 265 10.68 -10.77 14.76
CA SER A 265 10.54 -12.05 15.49
C SER A 265 11.18 -13.19 14.72
N GLU A 266 10.86 -13.33 13.41
CA GLU A 266 11.49 -14.33 12.54
C GLU A 266 13.00 -14.11 12.43
N GLY A 267 13.42 -12.84 12.32
CA GLY A 267 14.82 -12.45 12.23
C GLY A 267 15.63 -12.87 13.47
N ARG A 268 15.07 -12.68 14.66
CA ARG A 268 15.71 -13.12 15.92
C ARG A 268 15.87 -14.64 15.97
N GLN A 269 14.80 -15.38 15.69
CA GLN A 269 14.82 -16.84 15.69
C GLN A 269 15.80 -17.41 14.67
N TRP A 270 15.83 -16.84 13.47
CA TRP A 270 16.78 -17.21 12.43
C TRP A 270 18.21 -16.89 12.85
N LEU A 271 18.48 -15.68 13.36
CA LEU A 271 19.82 -15.24 13.76
C LEU A 271 20.38 -16.11 14.90
N GLU A 272 19.56 -16.48 15.88
CA GLU A 272 19.99 -17.40 16.95
C GLU A 272 20.41 -18.77 16.41
N ARG A 273 19.66 -19.34 15.47
CA ARG A 273 20.01 -20.60 14.80
C ARG A 273 21.31 -20.46 14.02
N TYR A 274 21.41 -19.43 13.18
CA TYR A 274 22.57 -19.13 12.35
C TYR A 274 23.85 -18.97 13.20
N CYS A 275 23.78 -18.23 14.31
CA CYS A 275 24.91 -18.06 15.22
C CYS A 275 25.35 -19.38 15.88
N ARG A 276 24.42 -20.26 16.24
CA ARG A 276 24.73 -21.59 16.81
C ARG A 276 25.41 -22.49 15.76
N GLU A 277 24.90 -22.55 14.55
CA GLU A 277 25.44 -23.34 13.45
C GLU A 277 26.86 -22.91 13.06
N LYS A 278 27.11 -21.61 13.04
CA LYS A 278 28.40 -21.01 12.71
C LYS A 278 29.37 -20.91 13.90
N ASN A 279 28.98 -21.35 15.10
CA ASN A 279 29.79 -21.22 16.34
C ASN A 279 30.25 -19.75 16.58
N ILE A 280 29.34 -18.79 16.34
CA ILE A 280 29.65 -17.38 16.57
C ILE A 280 29.47 -17.06 18.07
N THR A 281 30.59 -16.83 18.76
CA THR A 281 30.63 -16.47 20.18
C THR A 281 30.22 -14.99 20.40
N GLU A 282 29.87 -14.59 21.64
CA GLU A 282 29.51 -13.20 21.97
C GLU A 282 30.61 -12.20 21.64
N GLU A 283 31.89 -12.55 21.88
CA GLU A 283 33.05 -11.71 21.52
C GLU A 283 33.15 -11.44 20.00
N LYS A 284 32.75 -12.40 19.16
CA LYS A 284 32.63 -12.21 17.70
C LYS A 284 31.42 -11.38 17.31
N ARG A 285 30.34 -11.40 18.10
CA ARG A 285 29.15 -10.57 17.87
C ARG A 285 29.43 -9.08 18.05
N GLU A 286 30.24 -8.70 19.04
CA GLU A 286 30.65 -7.31 19.27
C GLU A 286 31.46 -6.74 18.10
N LYS A 287 32.38 -7.53 17.54
CA LYS A 287 33.15 -7.11 16.35
C LYS A 287 32.29 -6.91 15.10
N ILE A 288 31.29 -7.78 14.86
CA ILE A 288 30.36 -7.67 13.73
C ILE A 288 29.48 -6.41 13.88
N ASN A 289 29.07 -6.05 15.10
CA ASN A 289 28.28 -4.84 15.36
C ASN A 289 29.07 -3.54 15.05
N VAL A 290 30.37 -3.52 15.31
CA VAL A 290 31.21 -2.35 15.02
C VAL A 290 31.39 -2.16 13.50
N ASP A 291 31.62 -3.25 12.76
CA ASP A 291 31.76 -3.18 11.29
C ASP A 291 30.44 -2.81 10.59
N PHE A 292 29.28 -3.27 11.12
CA PHE A 292 27.96 -2.93 10.56
C PHE A 292 27.61 -1.45 10.75
N LEU A 293 27.97 -0.86 11.90
CA LEU A 293 27.78 0.56 12.18
C LEU A 293 28.68 1.47 11.32
N THR A 294 29.79 0.94 10.83
CA THR A 294 30.72 1.65 9.95
C THR A 294 30.21 1.66 8.50
N VAL A 295 29.66 0.54 8.03
CA VAL A 295 29.08 0.42 6.67
C VAL A 295 27.79 1.23 6.48
N VAL A 296 27.05 1.51 7.55
CA VAL A 296 25.81 2.33 7.49
C VAL A 296 26.12 3.83 7.51
N ARG A 297 27.39 4.24 7.77
CA ARG A 297 27.80 5.66 7.83
C ARG A 297 28.53 6.17 6.58
N GLU A 298 28.85 5.30 5.64
CA GLU A 298 29.34 5.62 4.29
C GLU A 298 28.18 5.50 3.25
#